data_8d73c0db44d8150674b6b08be687308b
#
_entry.id   8d73c0db44d8150674b6b08be687308b
#
_cell.length_a   1.000
_cell.length_b   1.000
_cell.length_c   1.000
_cell.angle_alpha   90.00
_cell.angle_beta   90.00
_cell.angle_gamma   90.00
#
_symmetry.space_group_name_H-M   'P 1'
#
loop_
_entity.id
_entity.type
_entity.pdbx_description
1 polymer ?
#
loop_
_entity_poly.entity_id
_entity_poly.type
_entity_poly.pdbx_seq_one_letter_code
_entity_poly.pdbx_strand_id
1 'polypeptide(L)'
;FQNEMSDCVLRCDQAYKEMRFRDALQIGWAMNESVIHSFYEMQGIRNAYRDACAKMGVAMEKPLLLRFTELEVLMLAPIVPHFADNVWRTLLHRTNSIWKGTWPAVQATDAVLSRSYDFFNKNERNLRETVNKKPKKVPANWHRPNKVFM
;
A
#
# COMPACT_ATOMS: atom_id res chain seq x y z
N PHE A 1 -0.90 -5.70 -7.76
CA PHE A 1 -1.85 -5.05 -6.87
C PHE A 1 -2.55 -6.06 -5.96
N GLN A 2 -3.27 -7.09 -6.49
CA GLN A 2 -3.96 -8.10 -5.67
C GLN A 2 -3.01 -8.88 -4.75
N ASN A 3 -1.86 -9.28 -5.25
CA ASN A 3 -0.84 -10.00 -4.48
C ASN A 3 -0.38 -9.19 -3.26
N GLU A 4 -0.06 -7.91 -3.47
CA GLU A 4 0.39 -7.00 -2.41
C GLU A 4 -0.72 -6.71 -1.39
N MET A 5 -1.98 -6.55 -1.84
CA MET A 5 -3.12 -6.43 -0.91
C MET A 5 -3.26 -7.68 -0.02
N SER A 6 -3.12 -8.88 -0.61
CA SER A 6 -3.20 -10.15 0.14
C SER A 6 -2.08 -10.25 1.17
N ASP A 7 -0.87 -9.86 0.82
CA ASP A 7 0.28 -9.84 1.73
C ASP A 7 0.06 -8.86 2.90
N CYS A 8 -0.45 -7.66 2.62
CA CYS A 8 -0.79 -6.69 3.66
C CYS A 8 -1.83 -7.23 4.65
N VAL A 9 -2.88 -7.90 4.17
CA VAL A 9 -3.90 -8.50 5.03
C VAL A 9 -3.32 -9.59 5.92
N LEU A 10 -2.46 -10.46 5.39
CA LEU A 10 -1.81 -11.52 6.17
C LEU A 10 -0.91 -10.95 7.26
N ARG A 11 -0.10 -9.94 6.94
CA ARG A 11 0.78 -9.28 7.93
C ARG A 11 -0.01 -8.51 8.98
N CYS A 12 -1.12 -7.88 8.60
CA CYS A 12 -2.02 -7.19 9.52
C CYS A 12 -2.69 -8.19 10.49
N ASP A 13 -3.16 -9.33 9.99
CA ASP A 13 -3.70 -10.42 10.82
C ASP A 13 -2.68 -10.91 11.85
N GLN A 14 -1.44 -11.14 11.41
CA GLN A 14 -0.37 -11.55 12.31
C GLN A 14 -0.07 -10.49 13.37
N ALA A 15 -0.04 -9.21 13.01
CA ALA A 15 0.17 -8.13 13.96
C ALA A 15 -0.95 -8.05 15.01
N TYR A 16 -2.21 -8.25 14.62
CA TYR A 16 -3.34 -8.32 15.56
C TYR A 16 -3.25 -9.54 16.49
N LYS A 17 -2.91 -10.71 15.98
CA LYS A 17 -2.71 -11.93 16.79
C LYS A 17 -1.61 -11.77 17.83
N GLU A 18 -0.58 -11.02 17.51
CA GLU A 18 0.54 -10.69 18.39
C GLU A 18 0.28 -9.46 19.28
N MET A 19 -0.94 -8.91 19.25
CA MET A 19 -1.33 -7.70 20.00
C MET A 19 -0.49 -6.45 19.66
N ARG A 20 0.14 -6.42 18.49
CA ARG A 20 0.93 -5.31 17.99
C ARG A 20 0.07 -4.33 17.21
N PHE A 21 -0.89 -3.69 17.91
CA PHE A 21 -1.88 -2.79 17.28
C PHE A 21 -1.26 -1.61 16.56
N ARG A 22 -0.15 -1.11 17.08
CA ARG A 22 0.61 -0.04 16.42
C ARG A 22 1.11 -0.51 15.07
N ASP A 23 1.68 -1.69 14.97
CA ASP A 23 2.21 -2.24 13.73
C ASP A 23 1.08 -2.55 12.73
N ALA A 24 -0.06 -3.01 13.21
CA ALA A 24 -1.25 -3.21 12.38
C ALA A 24 -1.75 -1.91 11.71
N LEU A 25 -1.59 -0.77 12.40
CA LEU A 25 -2.02 0.55 11.92
C LEU A 25 -0.92 1.41 11.35
N GLN A 26 0.33 1.14 11.64
CA GLN A 26 1.42 2.12 11.54
C GLN A 26 1.62 2.70 10.16
N ILE A 27 1.33 3.76 10.15
CA ILE A 27 1.56 5.15 10.01
C ILE A 27 3.05 5.43 9.83
N GLY A 28 3.51 5.12 8.61
CA GLY A 28 4.83 5.30 8.09
C GLY A 28 5.44 6.71 8.21
N TRP A 29 5.75 7.15 9.42
CA TRP A 29 6.65 8.28 9.65
C TRP A 29 7.99 7.86 10.25
N ALA A 30 8.21 6.59 10.48
CA ALA A 30 9.52 6.09 10.87
C ALA A 30 10.24 5.54 9.65
N MET A 31 11.27 6.24 9.22
CA MET A 31 12.20 5.88 8.14
C MET A 31 13.08 4.66 8.50
N ASN A 32 12.58 3.69 9.24
CA ASN A 32 13.33 2.50 9.63
C ASN A 32 12.76 1.28 8.92
N GLU A 33 13.60 0.62 8.17
CA GLU A 33 13.34 -0.53 7.28
C GLU A 33 12.73 -1.78 7.95
N SER A 34 12.37 -1.71 9.23
CA SER A 34 12.01 -2.89 10.03
C SER A 34 10.56 -2.93 10.50
N VAL A 35 9.71 -1.99 10.12
CA VAL A 35 8.36 -1.92 10.70
C VAL A 35 7.30 -2.21 9.64
N ILE A 36 6.45 -3.16 9.97
CA ILE A 36 5.31 -3.61 9.16
C ILE A 36 4.28 -2.47 9.08
N HIS A 37 4.07 -1.93 7.89
CA HIS A 37 3.21 -0.76 7.63
C HIS A 37 1.91 -1.18 6.93
N SER A 38 1.12 -2.06 7.51
CA SER A 38 0.00 -2.70 6.80
C SER A 38 -1.00 -1.71 6.21
N PHE A 39 -1.46 -0.73 6.96
CA PHE A 39 -2.50 0.21 6.47
C PHE A 39 -1.95 1.24 5.48
N TYR A 40 -0.85 1.88 5.79
CA TYR A 40 -0.23 2.87 4.89
C TYR A 40 0.41 2.22 3.67
N GLU A 41 0.88 1.01 3.82
CA GLU A 41 1.36 0.22 2.70
C GLU A 41 0.21 -0.07 1.72
N MET A 42 -0.98 -0.38 2.22
CA MET A 42 -2.19 -0.49 1.39
C MET A 42 -2.45 0.79 0.57
N GLN A 43 -2.34 1.95 1.19
CA GLN A 43 -2.47 3.24 0.48
C GLN A 43 -1.38 3.42 -0.58
N GLY A 44 -0.14 3.05 -0.28
CA GLY A 44 0.99 3.06 -1.22
C GLY A 44 0.74 2.17 -2.43
N ILE A 45 0.27 0.95 -2.21
CA ILE A 45 -0.08 -0.04 -3.25
C ILE A 45 -1.19 0.49 -4.15
N ARG A 46 -2.24 1.10 -3.58
CA ARG A 46 -3.31 1.75 -4.35
C ARG A 46 -2.78 2.90 -5.21
N ASN A 47 -1.91 3.74 -4.64
CA ASN A 47 -1.34 4.86 -5.36
C ASN A 47 -0.45 4.38 -6.53
N ALA A 48 0.38 3.35 -6.31
CA ALA A 48 1.18 2.74 -7.36
C ALA A 48 0.31 2.16 -8.49
N TYR A 49 -0.80 1.50 -8.15
CA TYR A 49 -1.76 1.00 -9.14
C TYR A 49 -2.40 2.15 -9.94
N ARG A 50 -2.83 3.22 -9.26
CA ARG A 50 -3.37 4.41 -9.92
C ARG A 50 -2.36 5.01 -10.90
N ASP A 51 -1.12 5.16 -10.47
CA ASP A 51 -0.07 5.79 -11.27
C ASP A 51 0.32 4.90 -12.47
N ALA A 52 0.29 3.57 -12.31
CA ALA A 52 0.48 2.63 -13.41
C ALA A 52 -0.66 2.71 -14.43
N CYS A 53 -1.91 2.75 -13.98
CA CYS A 53 -3.07 2.93 -14.87
C CYS A 53 -2.99 4.26 -15.64
N ALA A 54 -2.63 5.35 -14.96
CA ALA A 54 -2.47 6.66 -15.59
C ALA A 54 -1.35 6.68 -16.65
N LYS A 55 -0.21 6.02 -16.38
CA LYS A 55 0.88 5.88 -17.36
C LYS A 55 0.45 5.09 -18.62
N MET A 56 -0.41 4.10 -18.45
CA MET A 56 -0.92 3.28 -19.55
C MET A 56 -2.16 3.88 -20.24
N GLY A 57 -2.69 5.01 -19.74
CA GLY A 57 -3.90 5.63 -20.29
C GLY A 57 -5.19 4.82 -20.06
N VAL A 58 -5.20 3.93 -19.06
CA VAL A 58 -6.36 3.09 -18.72
C VAL A 58 -6.99 3.51 -17.39
N ALA A 59 -8.28 3.31 -17.25
CA ALA A 59 -8.99 3.57 -16.00
C ALA A 59 -8.68 2.47 -14.97
N MET A 60 -8.69 2.84 -13.68
CA MET A 60 -8.63 1.86 -12.59
C MET A 60 -9.88 0.97 -12.60
N GLU A 61 -9.72 -0.31 -12.33
CA GLU A 61 -10.80 -1.28 -12.30
C GLU A 61 -11.67 -1.11 -11.04
N LYS A 62 -12.96 -0.80 -11.23
CA LYS A 62 -13.90 -0.58 -10.12
C LYS A 62 -14.02 -1.77 -9.16
N PRO A 63 -14.14 -3.03 -9.62
CA PRO A 63 -14.19 -4.19 -8.72
C PRO A 63 -12.96 -4.31 -7.83
N LEU A 64 -11.76 -4.04 -8.36
CA LEU A 64 -10.53 -4.06 -7.59
C LEU A 64 -10.48 -2.96 -6.51
N LEU A 65 -10.98 -1.77 -6.84
CA LEU A 65 -11.07 -0.68 -5.86
C LEU A 65 -12.09 -0.95 -4.76
N LEU A 66 -13.24 -1.54 -5.09
CA LEU A 66 -14.23 -1.96 -4.10
C LEU A 66 -13.64 -3.05 -3.17
N ARG A 67 -12.92 -4.02 -3.74
CA ARG A 67 -12.24 -5.04 -2.94
C ARG A 67 -11.16 -4.43 -2.06
N PHE A 68 -10.37 -3.50 -2.57
CA PHE A 68 -9.40 -2.74 -1.78
C PHE A 68 -10.07 -2.07 -0.58
N THR A 69 -11.15 -1.33 -0.81
CA THR A 69 -11.88 -0.64 0.27
C THR A 69 -12.46 -1.63 1.29
N GLU A 70 -12.99 -2.76 0.83
CA GLU A 70 -13.51 -3.81 1.71
C GLU A 70 -12.41 -4.35 2.66
N LEU A 71 -11.23 -4.67 2.11
CA LEU A 71 -10.09 -5.14 2.90
C LEU A 71 -9.63 -4.08 3.89
N GLU A 72 -9.50 -2.83 3.43
CA GLU A 72 -9.04 -1.71 4.24
C GLU A 72 -9.95 -1.45 5.45
N VAL A 73 -11.26 -1.41 5.26
CA VAL A 73 -12.19 -1.17 6.37
C VAL A 73 -12.28 -2.34 7.35
N LEU A 74 -12.15 -3.58 6.87
CA LEU A 74 -12.09 -4.76 7.74
C LEU A 74 -10.82 -4.76 8.61
N MET A 75 -9.68 -4.37 8.05
CA MET A 75 -8.44 -4.21 8.82
C MET A 75 -8.52 -3.08 9.85
N LEU A 76 -9.26 -2.01 9.55
CA LEU A 76 -9.44 -0.88 10.45
C LEU A 76 -10.51 -1.09 11.53
N ALA A 77 -11.47 -1.98 11.29
CA ALA A 77 -12.63 -2.16 12.15
C ALA A 77 -12.29 -2.37 13.64
N PRO A 78 -11.24 -3.12 14.03
CA PRO A 78 -10.90 -3.29 15.44
C PRO A 78 -10.51 -2.00 16.17
N ILE A 79 -10.06 -0.98 15.45
CA ILE A 79 -9.53 0.26 16.04
C ILE A 79 -10.45 1.45 15.84
N VAL A 80 -11.04 1.59 14.65
CA VAL A 80 -11.96 2.69 14.31
C VAL A 80 -13.30 2.16 13.81
N PRO A 81 -14.07 1.47 14.69
CA PRO A 81 -15.25 0.72 14.29
C PRO A 81 -16.35 1.56 13.67
N HIS A 82 -16.61 2.75 14.20
CA HIS A 82 -17.67 3.62 13.69
C HIS A 82 -17.39 4.11 12.27
N PHE A 83 -16.15 4.47 11.98
CA PHE A 83 -15.75 4.85 10.64
C PHE A 83 -15.85 3.66 9.68
N ALA A 84 -15.34 2.51 10.10
CA ALA A 84 -15.37 1.29 9.30
C ALA A 84 -16.81 0.84 9.00
N ASP A 85 -17.71 0.85 9.97
CA ASP A 85 -19.14 0.49 9.79
C ASP A 85 -19.85 1.50 8.87
N ASN A 86 -19.53 2.78 8.98
CA ASN A 86 -20.09 3.80 8.08
C ASN A 86 -19.68 3.54 6.62
N VAL A 87 -18.40 3.34 6.33
CA VAL A 87 -17.93 3.04 4.97
C VAL A 87 -18.51 1.72 4.47
N TRP A 88 -18.58 0.71 5.32
CA TRP A 88 -19.15 -0.60 5.02
C TRP A 88 -20.59 -0.51 4.53
N ARG A 89 -21.41 0.32 5.19
CA ARG A 89 -22.82 0.50 4.84
C ARG A 89 -23.04 1.47 3.68
N THR A 90 -22.34 2.60 3.69
CA THR A 90 -22.61 3.69 2.73
C THR A 90 -21.94 3.46 1.39
N LEU A 91 -20.67 3.03 1.38
CA LEU A 91 -19.89 2.87 0.16
C LEU A 91 -19.95 1.44 -0.40
N LEU A 92 -19.87 0.42 0.47
CA LEU A 92 -19.93 -0.98 0.06
C LEU A 92 -21.37 -1.53 0.04
N HIS A 93 -22.36 -0.72 0.43
CA HIS A 93 -23.80 -1.04 0.43
C HIS A 93 -24.13 -2.35 1.15
N ARG A 94 -23.40 -2.67 2.22
CA ARG A 94 -23.65 -3.86 3.04
C ARG A 94 -24.80 -3.61 4.01
N THR A 95 -25.76 -4.53 4.06
CA THR A 95 -26.94 -4.42 4.93
C THR A 95 -26.62 -4.71 6.40
N ASN A 96 -25.62 -5.56 6.65
CA ASN A 96 -25.17 -5.94 7.99
C ASN A 96 -24.11 -4.98 8.52
N SER A 97 -24.01 -4.88 9.85
CA SER A 97 -22.86 -4.20 10.48
C SER A 97 -21.56 -4.92 10.19
N ILE A 98 -20.48 -4.16 10.10
CA ILE A 98 -19.12 -4.69 9.90
C ILE A 98 -18.71 -5.69 10.99
N TRP A 99 -19.27 -5.59 12.20
CA TRP A 99 -19.06 -6.54 13.29
C TRP A 99 -19.55 -7.97 13.02
N LYS A 100 -20.41 -8.13 12.01
CA LYS A 100 -20.83 -9.45 11.50
C LYS A 100 -19.94 -9.91 10.35
N GLY A 101 -19.02 -9.07 9.90
CA GLY A 101 -18.02 -9.41 8.89
C GLY A 101 -16.99 -10.39 9.46
N THR A 102 -16.50 -11.25 8.60
CA THR A 102 -15.37 -12.14 8.91
C THR A 102 -14.08 -11.51 8.46
N TRP A 103 -12.97 -11.85 9.14
CA TRP A 103 -11.65 -11.45 8.65
C TRP A 103 -11.47 -11.90 7.20
N PRO A 104 -10.94 -11.05 6.33
CA PRO A 104 -10.95 -11.33 4.90
C PRO A 104 -10.09 -12.55 4.56
N ALA A 105 -10.69 -13.49 3.85
CA ALA A 105 -9.94 -14.55 3.20
C ALA A 105 -9.16 -13.96 2.02
N VAL A 106 -7.87 -14.21 1.98
CA VAL A 106 -6.98 -13.77 0.91
C VAL A 106 -6.40 -14.97 0.17
N GLN A 107 -6.07 -14.74 -1.10
CA GLN A 107 -5.39 -15.74 -1.89
C GLN A 107 -3.94 -15.92 -1.43
N ALA A 108 -3.37 -17.08 -1.70
CA ALA A 108 -1.96 -17.31 -1.48
C ALA A 108 -1.13 -16.29 -2.24
N THR A 109 -0.16 -15.70 -1.56
CA THR A 109 0.73 -14.70 -2.16
C THR A 109 1.80 -15.37 -3.02
N ASP A 110 2.07 -14.78 -4.18
CA ASP A 110 3.20 -15.18 -5.02
C ASP A 110 4.47 -14.46 -4.54
N ALA A 111 5.34 -15.21 -3.88
CA ALA A 111 6.60 -14.69 -3.33
C ALA A 111 7.60 -14.21 -4.41
N VAL A 112 7.50 -14.70 -5.64
CA VAL A 112 8.35 -14.23 -6.74
C VAL A 112 7.88 -12.86 -7.20
N LEU A 113 6.57 -12.69 -7.33
CA LEU A 113 5.95 -11.43 -7.72
C LEU A 113 6.20 -10.34 -6.66
N SER A 114 6.06 -10.64 -5.36
CA SER A 114 6.37 -9.70 -4.28
C SER A 114 7.83 -9.28 -4.31
N ARG A 115 8.77 -10.22 -4.43
CA ARG A 115 10.21 -9.90 -4.52
C ARG A 115 10.55 -9.04 -5.75
N SER A 116 9.91 -9.31 -6.87
CA SER A 116 10.08 -8.52 -8.08
C SER A 116 9.57 -7.09 -7.89
N TYR A 117 8.43 -6.92 -7.27
CA TYR A 117 7.85 -5.62 -6.94
C TYR A 117 8.76 -4.81 -6.00
N ASP A 118 9.24 -5.43 -4.93
CA ASP A 118 10.17 -4.80 -3.98
C ASP A 118 11.49 -4.39 -4.67
N PHE A 119 12.01 -5.25 -5.54
CA PHE A 119 13.21 -4.94 -6.31
C PHE A 119 13.02 -3.71 -7.20
N PHE A 120 11.90 -3.62 -7.91
CA PHE A 120 11.60 -2.47 -8.75
C PHE A 120 11.44 -1.19 -7.92
N ASN A 121 10.68 -1.22 -6.85
CA ASN A 121 10.46 -0.07 -5.98
C ASN A 121 11.77 0.42 -5.34
N LYS A 122 12.60 -0.50 -4.87
CA LYS A 122 13.92 -0.17 -4.28
C LYS A 122 14.84 0.49 -5.32
N ASN A 123 14.89 -0.05 -6.53
CA ASN A 123 15.72 0.52 -7.59
C ASN A 123 15.21 1.87 -8.07
N GLU A 124 13.89 2.03 -8.26
CA GLU A 124 13.28 3.32 -8.60
C GLU A 124 13.62 4.38 -7.55
N ARG A 125 13.48 4.06 -6.28
CA ARG A 125 13.84 4.96 -5.17
C ARG A 125 15.31 5.33 -5.18
N ASN A 126 16.20 4.34 -5.32
CA ASN A 126 17.64 4.58 -5.38
C ASN A 126 18.03 5.46 -6.57
N LEU A 127 17.44 5.24 -7.74
CA LEU A 127 17.65 6.07 -8.93
C LEU A 127 17.19 7.50 -8.70
N ARG A 128 15.98 7.69 -8.14
CA ARG A 128 15.47 9.03 -7.81
C ARG A 128 16.35 9.75 -6.79
N GLU A 129 16.83 9.07 -5.77
CA GLU A 129 17.76 9.64 -4.79
C GLU A 129 19.10 10.00 -5.43
N THR A 130 19.63 9.15 -6.29
CA THR A 130 20.90 9.40 -6.98
C THR A 130 20.81 10.60 -7.91
N VAL A 131 19.72 10.70 -8.68
CA VAL A 131 19.48 11.85 -9.59
C VAL A 131 19.26 13.15 -8.80
N ASN A 132 18.66 13.07 -7.60
CA ASN A 132 18.39 14.23 -6.78
C ASN A 132 19.58 14.67 -5.92
N LYS A 133 20.58 13.81 -5.70
CA LYS A 133 21.80 14.17 -4.96
C LYS A 133 22.66 15.10 -5.81
N LYS A 134 22.90 16.31 -5.31
CA LYS A 134 23.92 17.18 -5.88
C LYS A 134 25.30 16.53 -5.71
N PRO A 135 26.16 16.52 -6.74
CA PRO A 135 27.52 16.06 -6.57
C PRO A 135 28.25 16.91 -5.51
N LYS A 136 29.11 16.30 -4.70
CA LYS A 136 29.86 16.97 -3.62
C LYS A 136 30.71 18.15 -4.14
N LYS A 137 31.19 18.09 -5.38
CA LYS A 137 31.81 19.20 -6.12
C LYS A 137 30.96 19.44 -7.34
N VAL A 138 30.22 20.54 -7.37
CA VAL A 138 29.37 20.92 -8.50
C VAL A 138 30.22 21.62 -9.53
N PRO A 139 30.45 21.05 -10.74
CA PRO A 139 31.10 21.78 -11.83
C PRO A 139 30.28 23.01 -12.24
N ALA A 140 30.89 24.06 -12.70
CA ALA A 140 30.20 25.31 -13.08
C ALA A 140 29.09 25.09 -14.15
N ASN A 141 29.19 24.02 -14.94
CA ASN A 141 28.24 23.62 -15.98
C ASN A 141 27.33 22.45 -15.59
N TRP A 142 27.22 22.13 -14.29
CA TRP A 142 26.34 21.04 -13.87
C TRP A 142 24.89 21.45 -13.95
N HIS A 143 24.11 20.68 -14.67
CA HIS A 143 22.65 20.80 -14.72
C HIS A 143 22.01 19.53 -14.18
N ARG A 144 20.90 19.71 -13.43
CA ARG A 144 20.10 18.57 -12.99
C ARG A 144 19.56 17.84 -14.23
N PRO A 145 19.68 16.51 -14.31
CA PRO A 145 19.07 15.78 -15.42
C PRO A 145 17.58 16.07 -15.50
N ASN A 146 17.12 16.63 -16.62
CA ASN A 146 15.72 17.03 -16.79
C ASN A 146 14.78 15.85 -17.05
N LYS A 147 15.31 14.70 -17.47
CA LYS A 147 14.53 13.48 -17.76
C LYS A 147 15.35 12.25 -17.38
N VAL A 148 14.76 11.36 -16.61
CA VAL A 148 15.18 9.97 -16.46
C VAL A 148 14.20 9.18 -17.32
N PHE A 149 14.70 8.62 -18.42
CA PHE A 149 13.91 7.67 -19.20
C PHE A 149 13.89 6.34 -18.41
N MET A 150 12.71 5.95 -17.94
CA MET A 150 12.40 4.64 -17.41
C MET A 150 11.48 3.93 -18.38
#